data_fefb18719b80dd472675c197fea9935e
#
_entry.id   fefb18719b80dd472675c197fea9935e
#
_cell.length_a   1.000
_cell.length_b   1.000
_cell.length_c   1.000
_cell.angle_alpha   90.00
_cell.angle_beta   90.00
_cell.angle_gamma   90.00
#
_symmetry.space_group_name_H-M   'P 1'
#
loop_
_entity.id
_entity.type
_entity.pdbx_description
1 polymer ?
#
loop_
_entity_poly.entity_id
_entity_poly.type
_entity_poly.pdbx_seq_one_letter_code
_entity_poly.pdbx_strand_id
1 'polypeptide(L)'
;MTLQKDDKPLIITDGALNVSPNLKTKMHILRNVIDFSHRINIQRPKISALSATEEVIDSVQSSVEAKELTEMASKENFNADIFGPLAFDNSISKKSASIKGIENIVAGEADVLLVPNVETGNALVKMMIYFMGACAAGVVVGGKVPVVITSRSDDATARLASIAAAVVALD
;
A
#
# COMPACT_ATOMS: atom_id res chain seq x y z
N MET A 1 -11.36 14.79 -3.45
CA MET A 1 -10.98 14.92 -2.03
C MET A 1 -9.95 13.83 -1.81
N THR A 2 -8.69 14.20 -1.76
CA THR A 2 -7.63 13.26 -1.39
C THR A 2 -7.88 12.89 0.05
N LEU A 3 -7.87 11.61 0.42
CA LEU A 3 -7.78 11.23 1.81
C LEU A 3 -6.36 11.57 2.25
N GLN A 4 -6.19 12.81 2.68
CA GLN A 4 -4.93 13.32 3.15
C GLN A 4 -4.88 13.17 4.65
N LYS A 5 -3.97 12.34 5.10
CA LYS A 5 -3.38 12.48 6.41
C LYS A 5 -2.12 13.30 6.16
N ASP A 6 -2.12 14.54 6.63
CA ASP A 6 -0.96 15.44 6.53
C ASP A 6 -0.47 15.74 5.09
N ASP A 7 -1.40 15.99 4.14
CA ASP A 7 -1.12 16.28 2.72
C ASP A 7 -0.39 15.17 1.92
N LYS A 8 -0.25 13.97 2.48
CA LYS A 8 0.37 12.82 1.81
C LYS A 8 -0.67 11.88 1.20
N PRO A 9 -0.42 11.32 0.02
CA PRO A 9 -1.28 10.29 -0.54
C PRO A 9 -1.16 8.98 0.26
N LEU A 10 -2.27 8.26 0.45
CA LEU A 10 -2.23 6.85 0.85
C LEU A 10 -1.98 5.99 -0.38
N ILE A 11 -0.95 5.16 -0.35
CA ILE A 11 -0.62 4.24 -1.45
C ILE A 11 -1.21 2.86 -1.13
N ILE A 12 -1.91 2.27 -2.08
CA ILE A 12 -2.41 0.89 -1.98
C ILE A 12 -1.76 0.07 -3.08
N THR A 13 -1.10 -1.02 -2.72
CA THR A 13 -0.40 -1.90 -3.66
C THR A 13 -0.52 -3.38 -3.23
N ASP A 14 -0.72 -4.33 -4.12
CA ASP A 14 -1.09 -4.22 -5.51
C ASP A 14 -2.59 -4.46 -5.68
N GLY A 15 -3.33 -3.44 -6.11
CA GLY A 15 -4.78 -3.50 -6.26
C GLY A 15 -5.26 -3.76 -7.71
N ALA A 16 -4.35 -4.09 -8.65
CA ALA A 16 -4.72 -4.13 -10.05
C ALA A 16 -4.05 -5.22 -10.89
N LEU A 17 -2.84 -5.66 -10.58
CA LEU A 17 -2.01 -6.46 -11.48
C LEU A 17 -1.81 -7.89 -11.01
N ASN A 18 -1.26 -8.06 -9.80
CA ASN A 18 -0.94 -9.41 -9.27
C ASN A 18 -2.14 -9.97 -8.51
N VAL A 19 -2.80 -10.98 -9.07
CA VAL A 19 -4.05 -11.53 -8.50
C VAL A 19 -3.82 -12.09 -7.10
N SER A 20 -2.86 -13.01 -6.93
CA SER A 20 -2.51 -13.61 -5.65
C SER A 20 -0.98 -13.76 -5.58
N PRO A 21 -0.27 -12.67 -5.26
CA PRO A 21 1.19 -12.66 -5.26
C PRO A 21 1.73 -13.52 -4.12
N ASN A 22 2.68 -14.41 -4.43
CA ASN A 22 3.46 -15.11 -3.41
C ASN A 22 4.48 -14.19 -2.74
N LEU A 23 5.14 -14.64 -1.68
CA LEU A 23 6.12 -13.84 -0.92
C LEU A 23 7.23 -13.24 -1.79
N LYS A 24 7.77 -14.01 -2.76
CA LYS A 24 8.79 -13.50 -3.68
C LYS A 24 8.26 -12.34 -4.51
N THR A 25 7.05 -12.46 -5.03
CA THR A 25 6.38 -11.39 -5.78
C THR A 25 6.08 -10.19 -4.88
N LYS A 26 5.62 -10.43 -3.64
CA LYS A 26 5.39 -9.36 -2.65
C LYS A 26 6.67 -8.59 -2.31
N MET A 27 7.83 -9.25 -2.24
CA MET A 27 9.13 -8.58 -2.09
C MET A 27 9.48 -7.69 -3.30
N HIS A 28 9.13 -8.08 -4.54
CA HIS A 28 9.29 -7.20 -5.70
C HIS A 28 8.33 -6.01 -5.66
N ILE A 29 7.06 -6.24 -5.31
CA ILE A 29 6.07 -5.17 -5.12
C ILE A 29 6.58 -4.18 -4.05
N LEU A 30 7.13 -4.70 -2.96
CA LEU A 30 7.70 -3.90 -1.87
C LEU A 30 8.83 -2.98 -2.37
N ARG A 31 9.79 -3.51 -3.13
CA ARG A 31 10.87 -2.71 -3.73
C ARG A 31 10.32 -1.62 -4.65
N ASN A 32 9.40 -1.97 -5.53
CA ASN A 32 8.79 -1.02 -6.46
C ASN A 32 8.04 0.11 -5.75
N VAL A 33 7.30 -0.18 -4.69
CA VAL A 33 6.55 0.85 -3.97
C VAL A 33 7.46 1.73 -3.12
N ILE A 34 8.56 1.20 -2.61
CA ILE A 34 9.59 2.00 -1.90
C ILE A 34 10.22 3.00 -2.87
N ASP A 35 10.67 2.54 -4.05
CA ASP A 35 11.24 3.41 -5.07
C ASP A 35 10.26 4.49 -5.52
N PHE A 36 9.01 4.12 -5.76
CA PHE A 36 7.95 5.07 -6.09
C PHE A 36 7.71 6.08 -4.96
N SER A 37 7.67 5.63 -3.71
CA SER A 37 7.48 6.49 -2.54
C SER A 37 8.57 7.55 -2.44
N HIS A 38 9.84 7.16 -2.67
CA HIS A 38 10.97 8.10 -2.67
C HIS A 38 10.81 9.18 -3.75
N ARG A 39 10.35 8.81 -4.95
CA ARG A 39 10.11 9.75 -6.07
C ARG A 39 9.02 10.78 -5.78
N ILE A 40 8.02 10.42 -4.98
CA ILE A 40 6.97 11.33 -4.52
C ILE A 40 7.30 12.02 -3.17
N ASN A 41 8.59 12.07 -2.80
CA ASN A 41 9.12 12.72 -1.60
C ASN A 41 8.73 12.07 -0.25
N ILE A 42 8.32 10.81 -0.23
CA ILE A 42 8.20 10.02 1.00
C ILE A 42 9.51 9.28 1.22
N GLN A 43 10.49 9.94 1.89
CA GLN A 43 11.87 9.45 1.98
C GLN A 43 12.03 8.17 2.81
N ARG A 44 11.15 7.92 3.78
CA ARG A 44 11.14 6.71 4.59
C ARG A 44 9.69 6.24 4.77
N PRO A 45 9.11 5.58 3.75
CA PRO A 45 7.72 5.17 3.79
C PRO A 45 7.46 4.13 4.88
N LYS A 46 6.35 4.30 5.60
CA LYS A 46 5.81 3.34 6.55
C LYS A 46 4.87 2.40 5.81
N ILE A 47 5.24 1.13 5.71
CA ILE A 47 4.54 0.14 4.90
C ILE A 47 3.88 -0.90 5.80
N SER A 48 2.57 -0.95 5.76
CA SER A 48 1.78 -1.99 6.43
C SER A 48 1.61 -3.20 5.50
N ALA A 49 2.08 -4.37 5.93
CA ALA A 49 1.68 -5.64 5.31
C ALA A 49 0.30 -6.03 5.84
N LEU A 50 -0.72 -5.78 5.01
CA LEU A 50 -2.12 -5.85 5.40
C LEU A 50 -2.62 -7.29 5.55
N SER A 51 -3.39 -7.52 6.61
CA SER A 51 -4.15 -8.74 6.86
C SER A 51 -5.53 -8.40 7.42
N ALA A 52 -6.33 -9.41 7.74
CA ALA A 52 -7.59 -9.24 8.47
C ALA A 52 -7.39 -9.03 9.98
N THR A 53 -6.18 -9.31 10.48
CA THR A 53 -5.83 -9.30 11.90
C THR A 53 -4.37 -8.88 12.10
N GLU A 54 -4.05 -8.39 13.28
CA GLU A 54 -2.68 -8.11 13.74
C GLU A 54 -1.98 -9.32 14.35
N GLU A 55 -2.73 -10.38 14.64
CA GLU A 55 -2.19 -11.64 15.16
C GLU A 55 -1.86 -12.61 14.03
N VAL A 56 -0.82 -13.41 14.21
CA VAL A 56 -0.50 -14.50 13.28
C VAL A 56 -1.41 -15.68 13.59
N ILE A 57 -2.31 -15.97 12.67
CA ILE A 57 -3.29 -17.06 12.79
C ILE A 57 -3.12 -18.00 11.59
N ASP A 58 -2.81 -19.28 11.83
CA ASP A 58 -2.51 -20.26 10.77
C ASP A 58 -3.64 -20.40 9.73
N SER A 59 -4.89 -20.26 10.15
CA SER A 59 -6.06 -20.30 9.25
C SER A 59 -6.26 -19.01 8.44
N VAL A 60 -5.55 -17.92 8.78
CA VAL A 60 -5.57 -16.64 8.07
C VAL A 60 -4.25 -16.48 7.31
N GLN A 61 -4.17 -17.07 6.12
CA GLN A 61 -2.95 -17.12 5.30
C GLN A 61 -2.29 -15.73 5.13
N SER A 62 -3.08 -14.67 5.00
CA SER A 62 -2.54 -13.31 4.87
C SER A 62 -1.78 -12.83 6.11
N SER A 63 -2.11 -13.32 7.32
CA SER A 63 -1.40 -12.95 8.54
C SER A 63 -0.04 -13.64 8.63
N VAL A 64 0.03 -14.90 8.23
CA VAL A 64 1.28 -15.67 8.16
C VAL A 64 2.22 -15.04 7.13
N GLU A 65 1.73 -14.79 5.91
CA GLU A 65 2.53 -14.18 4.84
C GLU A 65 2.99 -12.76 5.17
N ALA A 66 2.16 -11.95 5.85
CA ALA A 66 2.54 -10.61 6.27
C ALA A 66 3.68 -10.62 7.30
N LYS A 67 3.66 -11.59 8.23
CA LYS A 67 4.75 -11.82 9.18
C LYS A 67 6.03 -12.22 8.47
N GLU A 68 5.96 -13.23 7.60
CA GLU A 68 7.12 -13.71 6.82
C GLU A 68 7.70 -12.60 5.94
N LEU A 69 6.85 -11.80 5.29
CA LEU A 69 7.28 -10.65 4.49
C LEU A 69 8.04 -9.63 5.35
N THR A 70 7.53 -9.32 6.55
CA THR A 70 8.19 -8.42 7.51
C THR A 70 9.57 -8.95 7.90
N GLU A 71 9.69 -10.23 8.19
CA GLU A 71 10.95 -10.88 8.52
C GLU A 71 11.93 -10.94 7.33
N MET A 72 11.45 -11.16 6.11
CA MET A 72 12.27 -11.09 4.91
C MET A 72 12.77 -9.67 4.66
N ALA A 73 11.88 -8.68 4.78
CA ALA A 73 12.21 -7.28 4.57
C ALA A 73 13.23 -6.75 5.60
N SER A 74 13.19 -7.24 6.85
CA SER A 74 14.15 -6.85 7.90
C SER A 74 15.59 -7.27 7.60
N LYS A 75 15.80 -8.23 6.71
CA LYS A 75 17.13 -8.70 6.26
C LYS A 75 17.67 -7.88 5.09
N GLU A 76 16.84 -7.04 4.49
CA GLU A 76 17.19 -6.14 3.39
C GLU A 76 17.49 -4.74 3.96
N ASN A 77 18.37 -4.00 3.29
CA ASN A 77 18.68 -2.63 3.70
C ASN A 77 17.74 -1.62 3.01
N PHE A 78 16.45 -1.69 3.33
CA PHE A 78 15.46 -0.75 2.81
C PHE A 78 15.48 0.57 3.59
N ASN A 79 15.42 1.70 2.87
CA ASN A 79 15.13 2.99 3.49
C ASN A 79 13.61 3.15 3.68
N ALA A 80 13.00 2.25 4.46
CA ALA A 80 11.58 2.15 4.74
C ALA A 80 11.35 1.42 6.06
N ASP A 81 10.20 1.63 6.67
CA ASP A 81 9.74 0.89 7.84
C ASP A 81 8.61 -0.06 7.41
N ILE A 82 8.82 -1.36 7.53
CA ILE A 82 7.88 -2.39 7.10
C ILE A 82 7.42 -3.19 8.31
N PHE A 83 6.11 -3.33 8.49
CA PHE A 83 5.55 -4.10 9.57
C PHE A 83 4.21 -4.75 9.20
N GLY A 84 3.99 -5.95 9.70
CA GLY A 84 2.76 -6.74 9.61
C GLY A 84 2.90 -8.09 10.33
N PRO A 85 1.75 -8.77 10.53
CA PRO A 85 0.43 -8.39 10.02
C PRO A 85 -0.18 -7.19 10.73
N LEU A 86 -0.94 -6.38 10.00
CA LEU A 86 -1.80 -5.33 10.54
C LEU A 86 -3.17 -5.38 9.86
N ALA A 87 -4.23 -5.17 10.64
CA ALA A 87 -5.55 -4.92 10.10
C ALA A 87 -5.66 -3.49 9.56
N PHE A 88 -6.67 -3.20 8.75
CA PHE A 88 -6.82 -1.88 8.12
C PHE A 88 -6.91 -0.75 9.15
N ASP A 89 -7.70 -0.92 10.20
CA ASP A 89 -7.93 0.08 11.24
C ASP A 89 -6.63 0.42 12.00
N ASN A 90 -5.86 -0.59 12.39
CA ASN A 90 -4.61 -0.38 13.11
C ASN A 90 -3.42 -0.04 12.20
N SER A 91 -3.57 -0.14 10.87
CA SER A 91 -2.61 0.41 9.91
C SER A 91 -2.69 1.93 9.81
N ILE A 92 -3.91 2.51 9.91
CA ILE A 92 -4.16 3.93 9.60
C ILE A 92 -4.60 4.77 10.80
N SER A 93 -4.93 4.14 11.95
CA SER A 93 -5.43 4.82 13.15
C SER A 93 -4.55 4.54 14.37
N LYS A 94 -3.83 5.57 14.83
CA LYS A 94 -3.07 5.50 16.10
C LYS A 94 -3.93 5.07 17.28
N LYS A 95 -5.17 5.55 17.33
CA LYS A 95 -6.11 5.17 18.39
C LYS A 95 -6.40 3.68 18.35
N SER A 96 -6.65 3.12 17.17
CA SER A 96 -6.92 1.69 16.99
C SER A 96 -5.70 0.86 17.37
N ALA A 97 -4.52 1.24 16.89
CA ALA A 97 -3.25 0.58 17.22
C ALA A 97 -2.99 0.59 18.74
N SER A 98 -3.19 1.74 19.40
CA SER A 98 -3.01 1.88 20.85
C SER A 98 -3.99 1.02 21.66
N ILE A 99 -5.26 0.95 21.28
CA ILE A 99 -6.26 0.10 21.95
C ILE A 99 -5.86 -1.38 21.89
N LYS A 100 -5.26 -1.80 20.78
CA LYS A 100 -4.78 -3.18 20.55
C LYS A 100 -3.35 -3.43 21.09
N GLY A 101 -2.73 -2.43 21.72
CA GLY A 101 -1.40 -2.55 22.31
C GLY A 101 -0.28 -2.76 21.28
N ILE A 102 -0.44 -2.29 20.05
CA ILE A 102 0.55 -2.45 18.99
C ILE A 102 1.60 -1.34 19.09
N GLU A 103 2.79 -1.70 19.56
CA GLU A 103 3.93 -0.79 19.69
C GLU A 103 4.86 -0.92 18.46
N ASN A 104 4.51 -0.25 17.37
CA ASN A 104 5.34 -0.19 16.17
C ASN A 104 5.16 1.15 15.46
N ILE A 105 6.24 1.68 14.85
CA ILE A 105 6.25 2.98 14.17
C ILE A 105 5.32 3.03 12.94
N VAL A 106 5.01 1.88 12.33
CA VAL A 106 4.10 1.77 11.18
C VAL A 106 2.64 1.78 11.63
N ALA A 107 2.35 1.21 12.81
CA ALA A 107 0.99 1.07 13.31
C ALA A 107 0.30 2.42 13.50
N GLY A 108 -0.81 2.62 12.83
CA GLY A 108 -1.60 3.84 12.84
C GLY A 108 -1.07 4.98 11.96
N GLU A 109 0.05 4.77 11.27
CA GLU A 109 0.73 5.80 10.47
C GLU A 109 1.19 5.31 9.09
N ALA A 110 0.63 4.23 8.57
CA ALA A 110 1.03 3.70 7.28
C ALA A 110 0.84 4.73 6.15
N ASP A 111 1.90 4.94 5.37
CA ASP A 111 1.89 5.65 4.09
C ASP A 111 1.48 4.70 2.95
N VAL A 112 1.79 3.40 3.12
CA VAL A 112 1.54 2.35 2.13
C VAL A 112 0.82 1.18 2.77
N LEU A 113 -0.24 0.70 2.10
CA LEU A 113 -0.90 -0.57 2.40
C LEU A 113 -0.51 -1.59 1.33
N LEU A 114 0.33 -2.57 1.68
CA LEU A 114 0.61 -3.71 0.84
C LEU A 114 -0.45 -4.77 1.12
N VAL A 115 -1.36 -4.93 0.17
CA VAL A 115 -2.52 -5.83 0.33
C VAL A 115 -2.18 -7.30 0.04
N PRO A 116 -2.92 -8.25 0.63
CA PRO A 116 -2.64 -9.67 0.43
C PRO A 116 -2.91 -10.16 -1.00
N ASN A 117 -3.91 -9.59 -1.68
CA ASN A 117 -4.37 -9.97 -3.01
C ASN A 117 -5.08 -8.81 -3.71
N VAL A 118 -5.35 -8.99 -5.01
CA VAL A 118 -5.98 -7.97 -5.86
C VAL A 118 -7.41 -7.64 -5.43
N GLU A 119 -8.18 -8.62 -4.94
CA GLU A 119 -9.55 -8.38 -4.51
C GLU A 119 -9.61 -7.38 -3.36
N THR A 120 -8.74 -7.56 -2.36
CA THR A 120 -8.62 -6.65 -1.21
C THR A 120 -8.24 -5.24 -1.66
N GLY A 121 -7.21 -5.12 -2.49
CA GLY A 121 -6.74 -3.81 -2.97
C GLY A 121 -7.79 -3.10 -3.83
N ASN A 122 -8.39 -3.82 -4.76
CA ASN A 122 -9.42 -3.27 -5.66
C ASN A 122 -10.68 -2.83 -4.88
N ALA A 123 -11.13 -3.63 -3.90
CA ALA A 123 -12.27 -3.29 -3.06
C ALA A 123 -12.00 -2.04 -2.22
N LEU A 124 -10.82 -1.92 -1.60
CA LEU A 124 -10.43 -0.75 -0.81
C LEU A 124 -10.40 0.52 -1.67
N VAL A 125 -9.73 0.47 -2.83
CA VAL A 125 -9.66 1.63 -3.76
C VAL A 125 -11.05 2.04 -4.21
N LYS A 126 -11.90 1.11 -4.63
CA LYS A 126 -13.27 1.40 -5.06
C LYS A 126 -14.12 1.96 -3.92
N MET A 127 -14.02 1.40 -2.72
CA MET A 127 -14.72 1.92 -1.55
C MET A 127 -14.34 3.38 -1.29
N MET A 128 -13.06 3.73 -1.34
CA MET A 128 -12.62 5.12 -1.15
C MET A 128 -13.13 6.05 -2.26
N ILE A 129 -13.13 5.61 -3.52
CA ILE A 129 -13.64 6.42 -4.63
C ILE A 129 -15.15 6.66 -4.48
N TYR A 130 -15.93 5.60 -4.33
CA TYR A 130 -17.39 5.70 -4.42
C TYR A 130 -18.07 6.19 -3.15
N PHE A 131 -17.54 5.86 -1.98
CA PHE A 131 -18.14 6.26 -0.70
C PHE A 131 -17.47 7.48 -0.06
N MET A 132 -16.18 7.71 -0.33
CA MET A 132 -15.44 8.78 0.32
C MET A 132 -15.07 9.92 -0.67
N GLY A 133 -15.39 9.78 -1.97
CA GLY A 133 -15.06 10.78 -3.00
C GLY A 133 -13.57 10.97 -3.20
N ALA A 134 -12.76 9.94 -2.95
CA ALA A 134 -11.32 10.01 -3.13
C ALA A 134 -10.95 10.09 -4.61
N CYS A 135 -9.94 10.90 -4.93
CA CYS A 135 -9.29 10.86 -6.24
C CYS A 135 -8.21 9.77 -6.23
N ALA A 136 -8.33 8.78 -7.10
CA ALA A 136 -7.35 7.71 -7.21
C ALA A 136 -6.51 7.89 -8.49
N ALA A 137 -5.19 7.76 -8.33
CA ALA A 137 -4.24 7.67 -9.44
C ALA A 137 -3.76 6.22 -9.59
N GLY A 138 -3.87 5.65 -10.78
CA GLY A 138 -3.41 4.30 -11.09
C GLY A 138 -2.16 4.31 -11.97
N VAL A 139 -1.04 3.79 -11.44
CA VAL A 139 0.21 3.65 -12.18
C VAL A 139 0.85 2.29 -11.88
N VAL A 140 1.30 1.60 -12.92
CA VAL A 140 2.14 0.40 -12.80
C VAL A 140 3.60 0.79 -12.89
N VAL A 141 4.36 0.38 -11.89
CA VAL A 141 5.79 0.66 -11.75
C VAL A 141 6.60 -0.64 -11.70
N GLY A 142 7.93 -0.54 -11.79
CA GLY A 142 8.83 -1.70 -11.76
C GLY A 142 9.21 -2.23 -13.14
N GLY A 143 8.66 -1.65 -14.22
CA GLY A 143 9.12 -1.85 -15.60
C GLY A 143 10.16 -0.80 -16.03
N LYS A 144 10.55 -0.84 -17.31
CA LYS A 144 11.45 0.18 -17.88
C LYS A 144 10.81 1.57 -17.94
N VAL A 145 9.50 1.61 -18.02
CA VAL A 145 8.69 2.82 -18.03
C VAL A 145 7.44 2.60 -17.19
N PRO A 146 6.92 3.62 -16.50
CA PRO A 146 5.64 3.52 -15.82
C PRO A 146 4.50 3.38 -16.85
N VAL A 147 3.46 2.64 -16.46
CA VAL A 147 2.27 2.46 -17.29
C VAL A 147 1.05 2.99 -16.55
N VAL A 148 0.34 3.92 -17.19
CA VAL A 148 -0.91 4.46 -16.64
C VAL A 148 -2.03 3.46 -16.87
N ILE A 149 -2.68 3.03 -15.78
CA ILE A 149 -3.89 2.21 -15.83
C ILE A 149 -5.05 3.01 -15.27
N THR A 150 -6.05 3.27 -16.12
CA THR A 150 -7.28 3.96 -15.72
C THR A 150 -8.47 3.01 -15.81
N SER A 151 -9.43 3.17 -14.89
CA SER A 151 -10.72 2.50 -15.00
C SER A 151 -11.55 3.17 -16.11
N ARG A 152 -12.44 2.42 -16.74
CA ARG A 152 -13.43 2.97 -17.68
C ARG A 152 -14.34 4.01 -17.04
N SER A 153 -14.53 3.93 -15.72
CA SER A 153 -15.36 4.84 -14.92
C SER A 153 -14.60 6.02 -14.33
N ASP A 154 -13.28 6.15 -14.59
CA ASP A 154 -12.49 7.26 -14.04
C ASP A 154 -12.85 8.58 -14.75
N ASP A 155 -12.98 9.64 -13.97
CA ASP A 155 -13.17 10.99 -14.46
C ASP A 155 -11.86 11.62 -14.99
N ALA A 156 -11.96 12.83 -15.52
CA ALA A 156 -10.81 13.55 -16.06
C ALA A 156 -9.74 13.85 -14.98
N THR A 157 -10.16 14.10 -13.76
CA THR A 157 -9.26 14.41 -12.63
C THR A 157 -8.43 13.20 -12.25
N ALA A 158 -9.05 12.03 -12.11
CA ALA A 158 -8.36 10.77 -11.82
C ALA A 158 -7.36 10.38 -12.93
N ARG A 159 -7.76 10.57 -14.20
CA ARG A 159 -6.87 10.34 -15.34
C ARG A 159 -5.66 11.27 -15.34
N LEU A 160 -5.87 12.56 -15.08
CA LEU A 160 -4.79 13.53 -14.98
C LEU A 160 -3.86 13.21 -13.81
N ALA A 161 -4.41 12.84 -12.65
CA ALA A 161 -3.64 12.41 -11.49
C ALA A 161 -2.78 11.17 -11.79
N SER A 162 -3.33 10.20 -12.55
CA SER A 162 -2.58 9.01 -12.98
C SER A 162 -1.42 9.36 -13.92
N ILE A 163 -1.61 10.30 -14.85
CA ILE A 163 -0.55 10.79 -15.72
C ILE A 163 0.52 11.52 -14.91
N ALA A 164 0.12 12.39 -13.99
CA ALA A 164 1.06 13.09 -13.11
C ALA A 164 1.90 12.12 -12.26
N ALA A 165 1.27 11.10 -11.67
CA ALA A 165 1.97 10.06 -10.92
C ALA A 165 2.97 9.27 -11.79
N ALA A 166 2.61 8.98 -13.06
CA ALA A 166 3.51 8.32 -13.99
C ALA A 166 4.70 9.21 -14.40
N VAL A 167 4.50 10.51 -14.57
CA VAL A 167 5.60 11.47 -14.87
C VAL A 167 6.58 11.52 -13.71
N VAL A 168 6.09 11.65 -12.48
CA VAL A 168 6.96 11.63 -11.28
C VAL A 168 7.69 10.29 -11.12
N ALA A 169 7.08 9.19 -11.56
CA ALA A 169 7.71 7.87 -11.54
C ALA A 169 8.81 7.66 -12.61
N LEU A 170 9.00 8.59 -13.57
CA LEU A 170 10.07 8.54 -14.58
C LEU A 170 11.41 9.10 -14.07
N ASP A 171 11.37 10.07 -13.16
CA ASP A 171 12.54 10.75 -12.59
C ASP A 171 13.17 9.93 -11.45
#